data_da3b91650ecb0acf6b7143e6b6053f47
#
_entry.id   da3b91650ecb0acf6b7143e6b6053f47
#
_cell.length_a   1.000
_cell.length_b   1.000
_cell.length_c   1.000
_cell.angle_alpha   90.00
_cell.angle_beta   90.00
_cell.angle_gamma   90.00
#
_symmetry.space_group_name_H-M   'P 1'
#
loop_
_entity.id
_entity.type
_entity.pdbx_description
1 polymer ?
#
loop_
_entity_poly.entity_id
_entity_poly.type
_entity_poly.pdbx_seq_one_letter_code
_entity_poly.pdbx_strand_id
1 'polypeptide(L)'
;MIDNEVSRTFDRRSALFLTGGAVLTSILVLRMLQMQLFSYQDYKKKSESNSFRIQVNIPERGQILSKNNTPISRDIPTYRIYIIPEESDNIDQLLKTVATDLNLKQKKIDKIRAKIKKQLKFQPVLISENSDWQTLAKVQAKNLAGLHVESGYTRMYELGPAGAQIFGYVGDPAKSVANAPFLTTGITGLEKKFDENLKGLTGQTVMITNAVGRVTGEDKSQYIAPTTGGNIKTTINDNIQRVMYDALTQHRSGCGVVLDIDTGDILSMVSVPSFDPNIFKQDDGEEYINNLRKDIAKPFMNKTIEGLYPPGSTFKIVVALAGLESGAITPNEKIFCPGYWDYGDRRYHCWEHKGHGKMDLVGALKHSCDIYFYQIALRIGIDAIKEMAIKLGLTEKYMDDILSREMGGVMPDRYWKEKNVGYRWVHGDTIISGIGQGFILTNCLQLAVMMARTSSNKIVNPRLIDDGVTPQFENLGLQEKNIKFVQKGLEEVLKKGGTAAGSAINVNGKRMGGKTGTSQVRSISKKEREKGVLTNEQLKWSMRNHGLFVGYAPTDKPKYVVCVITEHVGSSTPAARTASKVMKELLK
;
A
#
# COMPACT_ATOMS: atom_id res chain seq x y z
N MET A 1 97.34 32.31 29.25
CA MET A 1 96.23 33.07 28.60
C MET A 1 95.23 32.14 27.85
N ILE A 2 95.55 30.90 27.58
CA ILE A 2 94.69 30.00 26.81
C ILE A 2 93.59 29.33 27.67
N ASP A 3 93.81 29.12 28.98
CA ASP A 3 92.83 28.47 29.87
C ASP A 3 91.61 29.35 30.26
N ASN A 4 91.73 30.68 30.20
CA ASN A 4 90.64 31.59 30.54
C ASN A 4 89.61 31.79 29.40
N GLU A 5 89.97 31.58 28.13
CA GLU A 5 89.04 31.63 26.98
C GLU A 5 88.21 30.35 26.81
N VAL A 6 88.83 29.20 27.08
CA VAL A 6 88.11 27.90 27.00
C VAL A 6 87.08 27.78 28.12
N SER A 7 87.39 28.20 29.34
CA SER A 7 86.49 28.26 30.46
C SER A 7 85.28 29.18 30.21
N ARG A 8 85.52 30.38 29.65
CA ARG A 8 84.47 31.34 29.32
C ARG A 8 83.55 30.84 28.16
N THR A 9 84.08 30.10 27.22
CA THR A 9 83.28 29.51 26.11
C THR A 9 82.49 28.32 26.59
N PHE A 10 82.99 27.50 27.53
CA PHE A 10 82.28 26.43 28.18
C PHE A 10 81.12 26.94 29.04
N ASP A 11 81.36 27.95 29.85
CA ASP A 11 80.35 28.63 30.68
C ASP A 11 79.22 29.27 29.83
N ARG A 12 79.58 29.92 28.74
CA ARG A 12 78.57 30.48 27.78
C ARG A 12 77.75 29.40 27.11
N ARG A 13 78.34 28.31 26.71
CA ARG A 13 77.61 27.16 26.10
C ARG A 13 76.72 26.46 27.13
N SER A 14 77.18 26.24 28.32
CA SER A 14 76.39 25.69 29.40
C SER A 14 75.23 26.60 29.81
N ALA A 15 75.44 27.92 29.84
CA ALA A 15 74.40 28.93 30.11
C ALA A 15 73.37 28.94 28.99
N LEU A 16 73.78 28.78 27.71
CA LEU A 16 72.84 28.67 26.58
C LEU A 16 72.01 27.39 26.60
N PHE A 17 72.62 26.24 27.00
CA PHE A 17 71.88 25.01 27.17
C PHE A 17 70.91 25.06 28.35
N LEU A 18 71.30 25.62 29.47
CA LEU A 18 70.45 25.84 30.66
C LEU A 18 69.27 26.76 30.36
N THR A 19 69.55 27.92 29.72
CA THR A 19 68.48 28.84 29.33
C THR A 19 67.55 28.29 28.26
N GLY A 20 68.08 27.59 27.24
CA GLY A 20 67.27 26.89 26.26
C GLY A 20 66.41 25.77 26.86
N GLY A 21 66.97 25.00 27.79
CA GLY A 21 66.25 23.98 28.57
C GLY A 21 65.15 24.60 29.45
N ALA A 22 65.46 25.71 30.15
CA ALA A 22 64.49 26.42 30.98
C ALA A 22 63.32 26.99 30.16
N VAL A 23 63.59 27.57 28.97
CA VAL A 23 62.56 28.04 28.05
C VAL A 23 61.69 26.90 27.54
N LEU A 24 62.25 25.79 27.09
CA LEU A 24 61.50 24.61 26.67
C LEU A 24 60.64 24.04 27.80
N THR A 25 61.21 23.93 28.99
CA THR A 25 60.45 23.42 30.17
C THR A 25 59.30 24.40 30.53
N SER A 26 59.56 25.69 30.47
CA SER A 26 58.50 26.72 30.71
C SER A 26 57.37 26.63 29.68
N ILE A 27 57.68 26.45 28.39
CA ILE A 27 56.67 26.23 27.33
C ILE A 27 55.84 24.98 27.62
N LEU A 28 56.47 23.87 28.02
CA LEU A 28 55.78 22.63 28.37
C LEU A 28 54.87 22.82 29.60
N VAL A 29 55.36 23.47 30.64
CA VAL A 29 54.60 23.75 31.86
C VAL A 29 53.42 24.68 31.55
N LEU A 30 53.64 25.76 30.78
CA LEU A 30 52.56 26.63 30.33
C LEU A 30 51.52 25.89 29.50
N ARG A 31 51.95 24.98 28.61
CA ARG A 31 51.04 24.14 27.82
C ARG A 31 50.26 23.18 28.70
N MET A 32 50.90 22.56 29.70
CA MET A 32 50.21 21.71 30.67
C MET A 32 49.19 22.50 31.50
N LEU A 33 49.53 23.69 31.96
CA LEU A 33 48.60 24.59 32.67
C LEU A 33 47.43 25.00 31.79
N GLN A 34 47.68 25.32 30.52
CA GLN A 34 46.62 25.64 29.56
C GLN A 34 45.67 24.43 29.40
N MET A 35 46.20 23.21 29.23
CA MET A 35 45.39 21.99 29.08
C MET A 35 44.60 21.69 30.37
N GLN A 36 45.19 21.90 31.54
CA GLN A 36 44.55 21.55 32.82
C GLN A 36 43.57 22.63 33.32
N LEU A 37 43.81 23.92 33.07
CA LEU A 37 42.97 25.00 33.58
C LEU A 37 41.93 25.49 32.57
N PHE A 38 42.31 25.65 31.30
CA PHE A 38 41.43 26.26 30.28
C PHE A 38 40.78 25.26 29.37
N SER A 39 41.44 24.13 29.06
CA SER A 39 40.93 23.13 28.13
C SER A 39 40.48 21.83 28.85
N TYR A 40 40.49 21.80 30.18
CA TYR A 40 40.14 20.61 30.96
C TYR A 40 38.75 20.06 30.63
N GLN A 41 37.76 20.92 30.56
CA GLN A 41 36.39 20.50 30.26
C GLN A 41 36.24 19.95 28.84
N ASP A 42 36.96 20.51 27.87
CA ASP A 42 36.92 20.03 26.48
C ASP A 42 37.64 18.70 26.32
N TYR A 43 38.80 18.55 26.98
CA TYR A 43 39.53 17.28 26.99
C TYR A 43 38.81 16.20 27.80
N LYS A 44 38.16 16.57 28.90
CA LYS A 44 37.32 15.68 29.70
C LYS A 44 36.13 15.18 28.88
N LYS A 45 35.39 16.06 28.20
CA LYS A 45 34.31 15.67 27.29
C LYS A 45 34.79 14.78 26.17
N LYS A 46 35.94 15.06 25.54
CA LYS A 46 36.54 14.21 24.52
C LYS A 46 36.98 12.85 25.08
N SER A 47 37.53 12.79 26.28
CA SER A 47 37.91 11.55 26.95
C SER A 47 36.68 10.73 27.31
N GLU A 48 35.64 11.34 27.85
CA GLU A 48 34.36 10.71 28.16
C GLU A 48 33.68 10.21 26.90
N SER A 49 33.63 11.00 25.81
CA SER A 49 33.08 10.60 24.53
C SER A 49 33.84 9.45 23.85
N ASN A 50 35.14 9.31 24.15
CA ASN A 50 35.95 8.19 23.66
C ASN A 50 35.88 6.94 24.58
N SER A 51 35.43 7.14 25.84
CA SER A 51 35.34 6.08 26.84
C SER A 51 33.96 5.44 26.93
N PHE A 52 32.94 6.08 26.33
CA PHE A 52 31.57 5.59 26.35
C PHE A 52 31.02 5.47 24.93
N ARG A 53 30.40 4.34 24.64
CA ARG A 53 29.66 4.08 23.40
C ARG A 53 28.20 3.80 23.74
N ILE A 54 27.30 4.60 23.20
CA ILE A 54 25.87 4.38 23.35
C ILE A 54 25.45 3.29 22.36
N GLN A 55 24.93 2.19 22.86
CA GLN A 55 24.23 1.18 22.09
C GLN A 55 22.73 1.44 22.20
N VAL A 56 22.06 1.60 21.07
CA VAL A 56 20.61 1.83 21.01
C VAL A 56 19.91 0.47 21.11
N ASN A 57 19.04 0.35 22.12
CA ASN A 57 18.18 -0.82 22.30
C ASN A 57 16.88 -0.61 21.52
N ILE A 58 16.66 -1.42 20.50
CA ILE A 58 15.51 -1.31 19.61
C ILE A 58 14.30 -1.96 20.29
N PRO A 59 13.17 -1.23 20.46
CA PRO A 59 11.96 -1.79 21.01
C PRO A 59 11.28 -2.77 20.04
N GLU A 60 10.42 -3.62 20.57
CA GLU A 60 9.45 -4.35 19.76
C GLU A 60 8.48 -3.36 19.11
N ARG A 61 8.29 -3.46 17.81
CA ARG A 61 7.37 -2.62 17.05
C ARG A 61 5.93 -3.03 17.30
N GLY A 62 5.04 -2.08 17.56
CA GLY A 62 3.61 -2.30 17.77
C GLY A 62 2.97 -3.13 16.65
N GLN A 63 1.95 -3.87 16.98
CA GLN A 63 1.24 -4.75 16.06
C GLN A 63 0.21 -3.99 15.23
N ILE A 64 -0.04 -4.45 14.00
CA ILE A 64 -1.22 -4.07 13.23
C ILE A 64 -2.19 -5.25 13.29
N LEU A 65 -3.39 -4.98 13.81
CA LEU A 65 -4.40 -5.99 14.10
C LEU A 65 -5.54 -5.94 13.08
N SER A 66 -6.13 -7.09 12.80
CA SER A 66 -7.38 -7.22 12.06
C SER A 66 -8.58 -6.73 12.90
N LYS A 67 -9.75 -6.66 12.29
CA LYS A 67 -11.03 -6.42 12.98
C LYS A 67 -11.28 -7.43 14.11
N ASN A 68 -10.82 -8.67 13.93
CA ASN A 68 -10.97 -9.77 14.88
C ASN A 68 -9.85 -9.83 15.93
N ASN A 69 -9.02 -8.79 16.04
CA ASN A 69 -7.81 -8.72 16.89
C ASN A 69 -6.74 -9.77 16.55
N THR A 70 -6.76 -10.36 15.36
CA THR A 70 -5.70 -11.22 14.87
C THR A 70 -4.53 -10.37 14.40
N PRO A 71 -3.28 -10.64 14.82
CA PRO A 71 -2.13 -9.91 14.31
C PRO A 71 -1.98 -10.10 12.79
N ILE A 72 -1.89 -8.99 12.05
CA ILE A 72 -1.62 -8.97 10.62
C ILE A 72 -0.15 -8.66 10.36
N SER A 73 0.39 -7.71 11.13
CA SER A 73 1.82 -7.41 11.14
C SER A 73 2.30 -7.41 12.57
N ARG A 74 3.34 -8.20 12.86
CA ARG A 74 3.94 -8.30 14.20
C ARG A 74 5.43 -8.55 14.10
N ASP A 75 6.12 -8.22 15.15
CA ASP A 75 7.51 -8.59 15.29
C ASP A 75 7.63 -10.03 15.81
N ILE A 76 8.56 -10.78 15.25
CA ILE A 76 8.93 -12.10 15.74
C ILE A 76 10.39 -12.06 16.19
N PRO A 77 10.72 -12.74 17.32
CA PRO A 77 12.10 -12.84 17.76
C PRO A 77 12.96 -13.51 16.69
N THR A 78 14.12 -12.95 16.48
CA THR A 78 15.09 -13.46 15.51
C THR A 78 16.50 -13.28 16.02
N TYR A 79 17.46 -13.94 15.37
CA TYR A 79 18.87 -13.80 15.66
C TYR A 79 19.60 -13.22 14.45
N ARG A 80 20.44 -12.22 14.72
CA ARG A 80 21.33 -11.60 13.75
C ARG A 80 22.73 -12.10 13.95
N ILE A 81 23.35 -12.52 12.87
CA ILE A 81 24.75 -12.95 12.85
C ILE A 81 25.54 -11.88 12.13
N TYR A 82 26.54 -11.30 12.82
CA TYR A 82 27.39 -10.27 12.25
C TYR A 82 28.85 -10.50 12.59
N ILE A 83 29.75 -9.92 11.82
CA ILE A 83 31.19 -9.97 12.01
C ILE A 83 31.69 -8.58 12.40
N ILE A 84 32.59 -8.52 13.41
CA ILE A 84 33.43 -7.36 13.68
C ILE A 84 34.81 -7.67 13.09
N PRO A 85 35.18 -7.06 11.96
CA PRO A 85 36.38 -7.45 11.22
C PRO A 85 37.69 -7.34 12.00
N GLU A 86 37.83 -6.40 12.93
CA GLU A 86 39.06 -6.22 13.74
C GLU A 86 39.30 -7.32 14.77
N GLU A 87 38.26 -8.05 15.13
CA GLU A 87 38.34 -9.13 16.12
C GLU A 87 38.69 -10.49 15.50
N SER A 88 38.81 -10.56 14.18
CA SER A 88 39.16 -11.79 13.46
C SER A 88 40.56 -11.71 12.86
N ASP A 89 41.39 -12.73 13.16
CA ASP A 89 42.73 -12.83 12.59
C ASP A 89 42.69 -13.16 11.09
N ASN A 90 41.66 -13.87 10.62
CA ASN A 90 41.51 -14.24 9.21
C ASN A 90 40.04 -14.17 8.75
N ILE A 91 39.64 -13.01 8.24
CA ILE A 91 38.28 -12.71 7.80
C ILE A 91 37.85 -13.65 6.64
N ASP A 92 38.74 -13.99 5.71
CA ASP A 92 38.38 -14.83 4.56
C ASP A 92 38.07 -16.25 4.98
N GLN A 93 38.82 -16.81 5.94
CA GLN A 93 38.56 -18.12 6.50
C GLN A 93 37.28 -18.12 7.33
N LEU A 94 37.06 -17.08 8.15
CA LEU A 94 35.85 -16.88 8.93
C LEU A 94 34.62 -16.84 8.02
N LEU A 95 34.64 -16.01 6.96
CA LEU A 95 33.56 -15.90 5.98
C LEU A 95 33.29 -17.22 5.27
N LYS A 96 34.33 -17.97 4.90
CA LYS A 96 34.18 -19.29 4.26
C LYS A 96 33.49 -20.29 5.18
N THR A 97 33.86 -20.33 6.44
CA THR A 97 33.26 -21.22 7.44
C THR A 97 31.79 -20.86 7.67
N VAL A 98 31.50 -19.58 7.93
CA VAL A 98 30.15 -19.08 8.19
C VAL A 98 29.26 -19.22 6.95
N ALA A 99 29.80 -18.99 5.75
CA ALA A 99 29.07 -19.16 4.50
C ALA A 99 28.62 -20.59 4.26
N THR A 100 29.44 -21.58 4.65
CA THR A 100 29.09 -23.01 4.58
C THR A 100 27.96 -23.34 5.54
N ASP A 101 28.06 -22.89 6.82
CA ASP A 101 27.07 -23.17 7.86
C ASP A 101 25.70 -22.53 7.57
N LEU A 102 25.70 -21.33 6.99
CA LEU A 102 24.51 -20.56 6.63
C LEU A 102 24.03 -20.82 5.20
N ASN A 103 24.71 -21.70 4.45
CA ASN A 103 24.41 -21.98 3.04
C ASN A 103 24.28 -20.70 2.18
N LEU A 104 25.22 -19.77 2.35
CA LEU A 104 25.17 -18.48 1.66
C LEU A 104 25.56 -18.62 0.19
N LYS A 105 24.79 -17.97 -0.69
CA LYS A 105 25.11 -17.87 -2.12
C LYS A 105 26.38 -17.02 -2.32
N GLN A 106 27.21 -17.36 -3.31
CA GLN A 106 28.47 -16.65 -3.62
C GLN A 106 28.28 -15.14 -3.79
N LYS A 107 27.20 -14.71 -4.47
CA LYS A 107 26.84 -13.29 -4.63
C LYS A 107 26.69 -12.54 -3.31
N LYS A 108 26.16 -13.19 -2.26
CA LYS A 108 26.03 -12.60 -0.91
C LYS A 108 27.38 -12.48 -0.23
N ILE A 109 28.24 -13.50 -0.35
CA ILE A 109 29.60 -13.48 0.18
C ILE A 109 30.39 -12.32 -0.41
N ASP A 110 30.29 -12.10 -1.73
CA ASP A 110 30.98 -11.01 -2.42
C ASP A 110 30.47 -9.63 -1.98
N LYS A 111 29.16 -9.49 -1.75
CA LYS A 111 28.57 -8.27 -1.16
C LYS A 111 29.08 -8.00 0.26
N ILE A 112 29.16 -9.03 1.11
CA ILE A 112 29.70 -8.93 2.48
C ILE A 112 31.18 -8.51 2.44
N ARG A 113 32.00 -9.12 1.57
CA ARG A 113 33.41 -8.72 1.38
C ARG A 113 33.54 -7.27 0.94
N ALA A 114 32.72 -6.84 -0.01
CA ALA A 114 32.73 -5.45 -0.47
C ALA A 114 32.35 -4.48 0.66
N LYS A 115 31.41 -4.86 1.51
CA LYS A 115 30.99 -4.07 2.67
C LYS A 115 32.10 -3.99 3.73
N ILE A 116 32.75 -5.10 4.06
CA ILE A 116 33.91 -5.14 4.96
C ILE A 116 35.04 -4.21 4.50
N LYS A 117 35.31 -4.16 3.18
CA LYS A 117 36.35 -3.28 2.63
C LYS A 117 36.01 -1.78 2.71
N LYS A 118 34.73 -1.43 2.73
CA LYS A 118 34.26 -0.02 2.72
C LYS A 118 34.02 0.54 4.13
N GLN A 119 33.78 -0.31 5.12
CA GLN A 119 33.50 0.11 6.50
C GLN A 119 34.76 0.14 7.37
N LEU A 120 34.68 0.85 8.50
CA LEU A 120 35.73 0.81 9.51
C LEU A 120 35.74 -0.58 10.16
N LYS A 121 36.94 -1.10 10.45
CA LYS A 121 37.13 -2.51 10.90
C LYS A 121 36.40 -2.86 12.21
N PHE A 122 36.15 -1.88 13.06
CA PHE A 122 35.39 -2.04 14.32
C PHE A 122 33.87 -2.01 14.13
N GLN A 123 33.38 -1.70 12.92
CA GLN A 123 31.93 -1.64 12.66
C GLN A 123 31.40 -3.04 12.34
N PRO A 124 30.26 -3.42 12.94
CA PRO A 124 29.64 -4.71 12.67
C PRO A 124 29.14 -4.80 11.22
N VAL A 125 29.45 -5.91 10.58
CA VAL A 125 28.97 -6.25 9.23
C VAL A 125 27.99 -7.41 9.33
N LEU A 126 26.72 -7.15 9.01
CA LEU A 126 25.65 -8.15 9.05
C LEU A 126 25.91 -9.26 8.00
N ILE A 127 25.85 -10.51 8.45
CA ILE A 127 25.99 -11.72 7.63
C ILE A 127 24.62 -12.32 7.34
N SER A 128 23.81 -12.51 8.39
CA SER A 128 22.48 -13.09 8.28
C SER A 128 21.51 -12.42 9.25
N GLU A 129 20.32 -12.14 8.79
CA GLU A 129 19.11 -11.86 9.57
C GLU A 129 18.19 -13.09 9.48
N ASN A 130 17.37 -13.31 10.49
CA ASN A 130 16.37 -14.39 10.51
C ASN A 130 16.95 -15.82 10.52
N SER A 131 18.10 -16.02 11.20
CA SER A 131 18.64 -17.36 11.41
C SER A 131 17.77 -18.12 12.42
N ASP A 132 17.49 -19.39 12.11
CA ASP A 132 16.81 -20.28 13.05
C ASP A 132 17.72 -20.71 14.19
N TRP A 133 17.12 -21.22 15.28
CA TRP A 133 17.87 -21.66 16.46
C TRP A 133 18.89 -22.77 16.18
N GLN A 134 18.60 -23.69 15.26
CA GLN A 134 19.50 -24.80 14.95
C GLN A 134 20.76 -24.30 14.24
N THR A 135 20.57 -23.38 13.28
CA THR A 135 21.67 -22.71 12.57
C THR A 135 22.50 -21.86 13.53
N LEU A 136 21.83 -21.13 14.43
CA LEU A 136 22.48 -20.35 15.47
C LEU A 136 23.37 -21.23 16.38
N ALA A 137 22.83 -22.33 16.91
CA ALA A 137 23.56 -23.24 17.79
C ALA A 137 24.81 -23.81 17.11
N LYS A 138 24.72 -24.17 15.81
CA LYS A 138 25.87 -24.63 15.01
C LYS A 138 26.97 -23.58 14.88
N VAL A 139 26.57 -22.35 14.65
CA VAL A 139 27.51 -21.23 14.47
C VAL A 139 28.17 -20.85 15.78
N GLN A 140 27.39 -20.74 16.88
CA GLN A 140 27.92 -20.42 18.21
C GLN A 140 28.85 -21.52 18.78
N ALA A 141 28.52 -22.79 18.54
CA ALA A 141 29.35 -23.91 19.02
C ALA A 141 30.79 -23.87 18.49
N LYS A 142 31.06 -23.18 17.39
CA LYS A 142 32.41 -23.04 16.81
C LYS A 142 33.25 -21.96 17.46
N ASN A 143 32.68 -21.11 18.29
CA ASN A 143 33.35 -20.03 19.03
C ASN A 143 34.36 -19.23 18.17
N LEU A 144 33.93 -18.79 16.97
CA LEU A 144 34.79 -18.13 15.99
C LEU A 144 35.07 -16.68 16.40
N ALA A 145 36.35 -16.30 16.52
CA ALA A 145 36.75 -14.94 16.86
C ALA A 145 36.21 -13.92 15.83
N GLY A 146 35.62 -12.83 16.30
CA GLY A 146 35.03 -11.78 15.50
C GLY A 146 33.61 -12.08 14.97
N LEU A 147 33.04 -13.26 15.31
CA LEU A 147 31.67 -13.60 14.98
C LEU A 147 30.75 -13.37 16.19
N HIS A 148 29.71 -12.58 16.00
CA HIS A 148 28.76 -12.22 17.05
C HIS A 148 27.34 -12.61 16.65
N VAL A 149 26.56 -12.91 17.68
CA VAL A 149 25.13 -13.18 17.57
C VAL A 149 24.38 -12.26 18.51
N GLU A 150 23.39 -11.59 18.00
CA GLU A 150 22.52 -10.69 18.75
C GLU A 150 21.06 -11.10 18.56
N SER A 151 20.29 -11.11 19.64
CA SER A 151 18.83 -11.24 19.57
C SER A 151 18.21 -9.93 19.08
N GLY A 152 17.18 -10.05 18.29
CA GLY A 152 16.44 -8.90 17.78
C GLY A 152 15.04 -9.29 17.32
N TYR A 153 14.45 -8.42 16.54
CA TYR A 153 13.13 -8.64 15.96
C TYR A 153 13.17 -8.52 14.44
N THR A 154 12.35 -9.32 13.77
CA THR A 154 12.03 -9.14 12.36
C THR A 154 10.54 -8.98 12.18
N ARG A 155 10.15 -8.10 11.26
CA ARG A 155 8.74 -7.82 10.96
C ARG A 155 8.15 -8.93 10.12
N MET A 156 7.06 -9.55 10.60
CA MET A 156 6.31 -10.61 9.92
C MET A 156 4.94 -10.09 9.49
N TYR A 157 4.56 -10.40 8.25
CA TYR A 157 3.28 -10.02 7.64
C TYR A 157 2.47 -11.29 7.38
N GLU A 158 1.49 -11.57 8.24
CA GLU A 158 0.72 -12.81 8.27
C GLU A 158 -0.20 -12.98 7.04
N LEU A 159 -0.62 -11.88 6.45
CA LEU A 159 -1.39 -11.89 5.19
C LEU A 159 -0.50 -11.98 3.94
N GLY A 160 0.83 -11.81 4.10
CA GLY A 160 1.75 -11.82 2.98
C GLY A 160 1.28 -10.92 1.83
N PRO A 161 1.20 -11.46 0.60
CA PRO A 161 0.78 -10.66 -0.55
C PRO A 161 -0.67 -10.20 -0.51
N ALA A 162 -1.55 -10.84 0.28
CA ALA A 162 -2.96 -10.44 0.36
C ALA A 162 -3.16 -9.07 1.03
N GLY A 163 -2.18 -8.59 1.83
CA GLY A 163 -2.28 -7.32 2.55
C GLY A 163 -1.26 -6.26 2.15
N ALA A 164 -0.34 -6.59 1.25
CA ALA A 164 0.88 -5.83 1.03
C ALA A 164 0.67 -4.35 0.67
N GLN A 165 -0.30 -4.03 -0.20
CA GLN A 165 -0.54 -2.64 -0.62
C GLN A 165 -1.20 -1.79 0.47
N ILE A 166 -1.89 -2.41 1.44
CA ILE A 166 -2.53 -1.71 2.56
C ILE A 166 -1.55 -1.53 3.71
N PHE A 167 -1.03 -2.67 4.21
CA PHE A 167 -0.18 -2.65 5.39
C PHE A 167 1.19 -2.10 5.07
N GLY A 168 1.67 -2.30 3.86
CA GLY A 168 3.00 -1.88 3.43
C GLY A 168 4.10 -2.77 4.03
N TYR A 169 5.27 -2.18 4.23
CA TYR A 169 6.44 -2.87 4.76
C TYR A 169 7.41 -1.90 5.43
N VAL A 170 8.29 -2.47 6.26
CA VAL A 170 9.40 -1.75 6.88
C VAL A 170 10.71 -1.97 6.12
N GLY A 171 11.59 -1.01 6.19
CA GLY A 171 12.92 -1.07 5.60
C GLY A 171 13.92 -0.24 6.39
N ASP A 172 15.14 -0.13 5.86
CA ASP A 172 16.17 0.68 6.48
C ASP A 172 15.80 2.17 6.39
N PRO A 173 16.09 2.97 7.43
CA PRO A 173 15.83 4.39 7.40
C PRO A 173 16.68 5.08 6.32
N ALA A 174 16.15 6.14 5.71
CA ALA A 174 16.83 6.89 4.64
C ALA A 174 18.18 7.48 5.08
N LYS A 175 18.34 7.78 6.38
CA LYS A 175 19.61 8.16 7.00
C LYS A 175 19.99 7.07 7.99
N SER A 176 21.11 6.41 7.75
CA SER A 176 21.66 5.44 8.68
C SER A 176 21.89 6.10 10.06
N VAL A 177 21.36 5.49 11.10
CA VAL A 177 21.62 5.89 12.48
C VAL A 177 22.83 5.09 12.94
N ALA A 178 23.98 5.74 13.06
CA ALA A 178 25.28 5.11 13.31
C ALA A 178 25.28 4.15 14.54
N ASN A 179 24.47 4.48 15.56
CA ASN A 179 24.38 3.72 16.80
C ASN A 179 23.18 2.73 16.84
N ALA A 180 22.39 2.65 15.76
CA ALA A 180 21.22 1.78 15.65
C ALA A 180 21.18 1.11 14.26
N PRO A 181 22.15 0.23 13.94
CA PRO A 181 22.32 -0.33 12.59
C PRO A 181 21.15 -1.20 12.12
N PHE A 182 20.27 -1.61 13.03
CA PHE A 182 19.13 -2.49 12.74
C PHE A 182 17.76 -1.82 12.96
N LEU A 183 17.77 -0.50 13.16
CA LEU A 183 16.53 0.27 13.23
C LEU A 183 15.80 0.19 11.89
N THR A 184 14.49 -0.05 11.94
CA THR A 184 13.62 -0.07 10.75
C THR A 184 12.57 1.03 10.83
N THR A 185 12.16 1.50 9.66
CA THR A 185 11.09 2.50 9.51
C THR A 185 10.05 2.01 8.52
N GLY A 186 8.82 2.49 8.64
CA GLY A 186 7.77 2.20 7.68
C GLY A 186 8.02 2.88 6.34
N ILE A 187 8.01 2.09 5.25
CA ILE A 187 8.30 2.58 3.89
C ILE A 187 7.04 2.92 3.13
N THR A 188 6.01 2.09 3.24
CA THR A 188 4.72 2.27 2.55
C THR A 188 3.55 1.86 3.45
N GLY A 189 2.33 2.16 3.02
CA GLY A 189 1.10 1.70 3.66
C GLY A 189 0.93 2.19 5.11
N LEU A 190 0.21 1.39 5.90
CA LEU A 190 -0.04 1.68 7.32
C LEU A 190 1.25 1.68 8.14
N GLU A 191 2.23 0.84 7.78
CA GLU A 191 3.56 0.85 8.42
C GLU A 191 4.21 2.23 8.35
N LYS A 192 4.07 2.92 7.21
CA LYS A 192 4.60 4.28 7.03
C LYS A 192 3.73 5.33 7.72
N LYS A 193 2.41 5.24 7.55
CA LYS A 193 1.48 6.24 8.11
C LYS A 193 1.57 6.32 9.62
N PHE A 194 1.68 5.17 10.28
CA PHE A 194 1.71 5.05 11.72
C PHE A 194 3.10 4.72 12.28
N ASP A 195 4.17 5.03 11.52
CA ASP A 195 5.54 4.68 11.91
C ASP A 195 5.90 5.21 13.31
N GLU A 196 5.54 6.48 13.60
CA GLU A 196 5.82 7.12 14.89
C GLU A 196 5.16 6.40 16.08
N ASN A 197 3.93 5.90 15.89
CA ASN A 197 3.22 5.14 16.91
C ASN A 197 3.78 3.72 17.04
N LEU A 198 4.00 3.06 15.88
CA LEU A 198 4.40 1.65 15.83
C LEU A 198 5.84 1.44 16.29
N LYS A 199 6.77 2.35 16.01
CA LYS A 199 8.21 2.15 16.26
C LYS A 199 8.59 2.12 17.74
N GLY A 200 7.73 2.63 18.65
CA GLY A 200 8.02 2.75 20.06
C GLY A 200 9.14 3.76 20.38
N LEU A 201 9.66 3.68 21.59
CA LEU A 201 10.76 4.51 22.05
C LEU A 201 12.00 3.64 22.25
N THR A 202 13.09 4.02 21.61
CA THR A 202 14.37 3.32 21.75
C THR A 202 14.92 3.50 23.16
N GLY A 203 15.46 2.42 23.72
CA GLY A 203 16.28 2.47 24.93
C GLY A 203 17.74 2.72 24.59
N GLN A 204 18.56 2.79 25.63
CA GLN A 204 20.02 2.88 25.48
C GLN A 204 20.74 2.06 26.53
N THR A 205 21.88 1.51 26.14
CA THR A 205 22.88 0.93 27.04
C THR A 205 24.18 1.68 26.80
N VAL A 206 24.82 2.16 27.87
CA VAL A 206 26.11 2.84 27.76
C VAL A 206 27.21 1.80 27.96
N MET A 207 27.94 1.53 26.88
CA MET A 207 29.10 0.63 26.89
C MET A 207 30.35 1.41 27.23
N ILE A 208 31.15 0.88 28.15
CA ILE A 208 32.47 1.42 28.51
C ILE A 208 33.47 0.87 27.50
N THR A 209 34.21 1.76 26.82
CA THR A 209 35.22 1.38 25.83
C THR A 209 36.63 1.79 26.29
N ASN A 210 37.64 1.02 25.90
CA ASN A 210 39.02 1.42 26.06
C ASN A 210 39.47 2.41 24.97
N ALA A 211 40.71 2.91 25.04
CA ALA A 211 41.28 3.87 24.10
C ALA A 211 41.30 3.41 22.62
N VAL A 212 41.12 2.13 22.35
CA VAL A 212 41.07 1.52 21.01
C VAL A 212 39.64 1.29 20.54
N GLY A 213 38.62 1.65 21.39
CA GLY A 213 37.19 1.49 21.06
C GLY A 213 36.59 0.12 21.40
N ARG A 214 37.33 -0.77 22.05
CA ARG A 214 36.81 -2.08 22.48
C ARG A 214 35.97 -1.95 23.75
N VAL A 215 34.82 -2.65 23.77
CA VAL A 215 33.93 -2.71 24.92
C VAL A 215 34.60 -3.46 26.05
N THR A 216 34.68 -2.84 27.23
CA THR A 216 35.28 -3.41 28.46
C THR A 216 34.24 -3.64 29.56
N GLY A 217 33.05 -3.08 29.44
CA GLY A 217 31.97 -3.22 30.40
C GLY A 217 30.73 -2.41 30.02
N GLU A 218 29.73 -2.39 30.89
CA GLU A 218 28.49 -1.64 30.76
C GLU A 218 28.31 -0.70 31.95
N ASP A 219 27.89 0.53 31.70
CA ASP A 219 27.42 1.43 32.74
C ASP A 219 25.92 1.26 32.95
N LYS A 220 25.57 0.41 33.91
CA LYS A 220 24.16 0.11 34.24
C LYS A 220 23.41 1.31 34.85
N SER A 221 24.12 2.33 35.34
CA SER A 221 23.47 3.52 35.92
C SER A 221 22.79 4.40 34.86
N GLN A 222 23.19 4.27 33.60
CA GLN A 222 22.66 5.04 32.47
C GLN A 222 21.82 4.15 31.52
N TYR A 223 21.40 2.97 31.98
CA TYR A 223 20.51 2.11 31.20
C TYR A 223 19.10 2.73 31.08
N ILE A 224 18.60 2.84 29.86
CA ILE A 224 17.21 3.22 29.57
C ILE A 224 16.56 2.03 28.86
N ALA A 225 15.47 1.51 29.43
CA ALA A 225 14.73 0.42 28.83
C ALA A 225 13.98 0.93 27.57
N PRO A 226 13.93 0.15 26.49
CA PRO A 226 13.08 0.47 25.34
C PRO A 226 11.59 0.33 25.71
N THR A 227 10.73 1.13 25.07
CA THR A 227 9.27 1.05 25.22
C THR A 227 8.64 0.54 23.94
N THR A 228 7.92 -0.57 24.01
CA THR A 228 7.20 -1.17 22.87
C THR A 228 6.25 -0.18 22.22
N GLY A 229 6.13 -0.25 20.89
CA GLY A 229 5.24 0.59 20.11
C GLY A 229 3.75 0.31 20.36
N GLY A 230 2.91 1.30 20.10
CA GLY A 230 1.45 1.19 20.20
C GLY A 230 0.86 0.33 19.06
N ASN A 231 -0.16 -0.45 19.37
CA ASN A 231 -0.87 -1.25 18.38
C ASN A 231 -1.86 -0.41 17.58
N ILE A 232 -2.08 -0.79 16.32
CA ILE A 232 -3.08 -0.20 15.44
C ILE A 232 -4.12 -1.26 15.10
N LYS A 233 -5.38 -0.98 15.38
CA LYS A 233 -6.49 -1.86 15.00
C LYS A 233 -7.11 -1.38 13.69
N THR A 234 -7.26 -2.29 12.73
CA THR A 234 -7.89 -2.02 11.44
C THR A 234 -9.29 -2.62 11.36
N THR A 235 -10.06 -2.16 10.38
CA THR A 235 -11.37 -2.71 10.06
C THR A 235 -11.30 -3.96 9.16
N ILE A 236 -10.11 -4.31 8.67
CA ILE A 236 -9.91 -5.47 7.79
C ILE A 236 -10.26 -6.77 8.52
N ASN A 237 -11.13 -7.55 7.89
CA ASN A 237 -11.40 -8.93 8.29
C ASN A 237 -10.40 -9.85 7.55
N ASP A 238 -9.51 -10.48 8.30
CA ASP A 238 -8.41 -11.28 7.75
C ASP A 238 -8.90 -12.47 6.91
N ASN A 239 -10.01 -13.11 7.28
CA ASN A 239 -10.61 -14.19 6.49
C ASN A 239 -11.16 -13.67 5.15
N ILE A 240 -11.95 -12.60 5.18
CA ILE A 240 -12.53 -12.02 3.96
C ILE A 240 -11.45 -11.46 3.04
N GLN A 241 -10.37 -10.89 3.60
CA GLN A 241 -9.21 -10.44 2.85
C GLN A 241 -8.54 -11.60 2.09
N ARG A 242 -8.33 -12.75 2.75
CA ARG A 242 -7.78 -13.96 2.12
C ARG A 242 -8.70 -14.50 1.04
N VAL A 243 -10.00 -14.63 1.32
CA VAL A 243 -11.00 -15.12 0.36
C VAL A 243 -11.05 -14.25 -0.91
N MET A 244 -11.01 -12.92 -0.74
CA MET A 244 -10.95 -11.98 -1.86
C MET A 244 -9.65 -12.14 -2.66
N TYR A 245 -8.51 -12.23 -1.97
CA TYR A 245 -7.21 -12.40 -2.61
C TYR A 245 -7.15 -13.71 -3.42
N ASP A 246 -7.52 -14.83 -2.84
CA ASP A 246 -7.54 -16.14 -3.50
C ASP A 246 -8.48 -16.20 -4.72
N ALA A 247 -9.60 -15.47 -4.63
CA ALA A 247 -10.53 -15.38 -5.74
C ALA A 247 -9.98 -14.50 -6.89
N LEU A 248 -9.27 -13.41 -6.56
CA LEU A 248 -8.68 -12.49 -7.54
C LEU A 248 -7.43 -13.05 -8.20
N THR A 249 -6.62 -13.86 -7.51
CA THR A 249 -5.40 -14.49 -8.08
C THR A 249 -5.67 -15.48 -9.21
N GLN A 250 -6.94 -15.88 -9.41
CA GLN A 250 -7.37 -16.62 -10.61
C GLN A 250 -7.29 -15.76 -11.89
N HIS A 251 -7.07 -14.45 -11.75
CA HIS A 251 -6.96 -13.48 -12.83
C HIS A 251 -5.57 -12.84 -12.78
N ARG A 252 -5.06 -12.49 -13.96
CA ARG A 252 -3.73 -11.86 -14.06
C ARG A 252 -3.65 -10.52 -13.32
N SER A 253 -4.75 -9.75 -13.32
CA SER A 253 -4.79 -8.43 -12.70
C SER A 253 -6.22 -8.03 -12.33
N GLY A 254 -6.37 -7.36 -11.19
CA GLY A 254 -7.65 -6.87 -10.72
C GLY A 254 -7.59 -6.33 -9.30
N CYS A 255 -8.74 -5.91 -8.79
CA CYS A 255 -8.89 -5.45 -7.42
C CYS A 255 -10.31 -5.68 -6.89
N GLY A 256 -10.45 -5.66 -5.58
CA GLY A 256 -11.74 -5.80 -4.93
C GLY A 256 -11.79 -5.10 -3.58
N VAL A 257 -12.98 -4.58 -3.25
CA VAL A 257 -13.29 -3.89 -1.99
C VAL A 257 -14.58 -4.46 -1.40
N VAL A 258 -14.60 -4.65 -0.09
CA VAL A 258 -15.79 -5.00 0.68
C VAL A 258 -16.00 -3.95 1.75
N LEU A 259 -17.24 -3.42 1.85
CA LEU A 259 -17.65 -2.45 2.87
C LEU A 259 -18.80 -3.03 3.72
N ASP A 260 -18.78 -2.71 5.01
CA ASP A 260 -19.95 -2.78 5.88
C ASP A 260 -20.69 -1.44 5.78
N ILE A 261 -21.97 -1.47 5.43
CA ILE A 261 -22.79 -0.27 5.20
C ILE A 261 -23.11 0.46 6.50
N ASP A 262 -23.25 -0.28 7.60
CA ASP A 262 -23.67 0.30 8.88
C ASP A 262 -22.54 1.05 9.58
N THR A 263 -21.29 0.59 9.39
CA THR A 263 -20.11 1.16 10.06
C THR A 263 -19.14 1.87 9.12
N GLY A 264 -19.29 1.70 7.81
CA GLY A 264 -18.31 2.17 6.83
C GLY A 264 -17.00 1.37 6.83
N ASP A 265 -16.91 0.30 7.61
CA ASP A 265 -15.70 -0.49 7.73
C ASP A 265 -15.31 -1.11 6.39
N ILE A 266 -14.08 -0.88 5.96
CA ILE A 266 -13.46 -1.63 4.87
C ILE A 266 -13.07 -3.00 5.42
N LEU A 267 -13.89 -4.02 5.11
CA LEU A 267 -13.63 -5.39 5.56
C LEU A 267 -12.58 -6.10 4.71
N SER A 268 -12.44 -5.67 3.46
CA SER A 268 -11.42 -6.19 2.55
C SER A 268 -11.08 -5.15 1.48
N MET A 269 -9.78 -5.05 1.16
CA MET A 269 -9.25 -4.21 0.09
C MET A 269 -8.06 -4.94 -0.53
N VAL A 270 -8.22 -5.48 -1.73
CA VAL A 270 -7.23 -6.36 -2.37
C VAL A 270 -6.88 -5.85 -3.75
N SER A 271 -5.60 -5.91 -4.10
CA SER A 271 -5.08 -5.61 -5.44
C SER A 271 -4.16 -6.75 -5.90
N VAL A 272 -4.36 -7.25 -7.11
CA VAL A 272 -3.53 -8.29 -7.74
C VAL A 272 -3.04 -7.83 -9.12
N PRO A 273 -1.83 -8.29 -9.58
CA PRO A 273 -0.86 -9.02 -8.77
C PRO A 273 -0.36 -8.19 -7.60
N SER A 274 0.20 -8.88 -6.62
CA SER A 274 0.72 -8.28 -5.39
C SER A 274 2.19 -8.71 -5.17
N PHE A 275 2.75 -8.35 -4.05
CA PHE A 275 4.09 -8.72 -3.63
C PHE A 275 4.04 -9.27 -2.20
N ASP A 276 4.99 -10.14 -1.86
CA ASP A 276 5.15 -10.60 -0.48
C ASP A 276 6.25 -9.77 0.22
N PRO A 277 5.89 -8.91 1.19
CA PRO A 277 6.88 -8.10 1.90
C PRO A 277 7.86 -8.93 2.74
N ASN A 278 7.50 -10.16 3.10
CA ASN A 278 8.39 -11.06 3.86
C ASN A 278 9.62 -11.49 3.06
N ILE A 279 9.58 -11.40 1.72
CA ILE A 279 10.69 -11.77 0.84
C ILE A 279 11.73 -10.64 0.74
N PHE A 280 11.37 -9.39 0.98
CA PHE A 280 12.23 -8.23 0.71
C PHE A 280 13.57 -8.26 1.44
N LYS A 281 13.61 -8.84 2.64
CA LYS A 281 14.82 -8.99 3.45
C LYS A 281 15.55 -10.32 3.24
N GLN A 282 15.02 -11.21 2.40
CA GLN A 282 15.67 -12.47 2.05
C GLN A 282 16.79 -12.25 1.04
N ASP A 283 17.64 -13.27 0.85
CA ASP A 283 18.83 -13.19 0.00
C ASP A 283 18.55 -12.85 -1.47
N ASP A 284 17.41 -13.26 -1.99
CA ASP A 284 16.90 -12.98 -3.33
C ASP A 284 15.90 -11.81 -3.41
N GLY A 285 15.67 -11.12 -2.30
CA GLY A 285 14.71 -10.02 -2.20
C GLY A 285 14.92 -8.90 -3.22
N GLU A 286 16.18 -8.52 -3.48
CA GLU A 286 16.50 -7.50 -4.49
C GLU A 286 16.12 -7.94 -5.92
N GLU A 287 16.36 -9.19 -6.25
CA GLU A 287 15.99 -9.77 -7.55
C GLU A 287 14.47 -9.87 -7.68
N TYR A 288 13.79 -10.31 -6.62
CA TYR A 288 12.34 -10.34 -6.54
C TYR A 288 11.72 -8.96 -6.77
N ILE A 289 12.18 -7.91 -6.07
CA ILE A 289 11.73 -6.53 -6.25
C ILE A 289 11.95 -6.06 -7.69
N ASN A 290 13.12 -6.35 -8.29
CA ASN A 290 13.43 -5.94 -9.65
C ASN A 290 12.53 -6.63 -10.69
N ASN A 291 12.14 -7.87 -10.47
CA ASN A 291 11.19 -8.59 -11.33
C ASN A 291 9.77 -7.99 -11.21
N LEU A 292 9.32 -7.67 -9.98
CA LEU A 292 8.03 -7.00 -9.77
C LEU A 292 7.95 -5.63 -10.45
N ARG A 293 9.05 -4.86 -10.46
CA ARG A 293 9.11 -3.53 -11.12
C ARG A 293 8.95 -3.61 -12.64
N LYS A 294 9.33 -4.73 -13.25
CA LYS A 294 9.22 -4.96 -14.69
C LYS A 294 7.84 -5.48 -15.11
N ASP A 295 7.03 -5.93 -14.16
CA ASP A 295 5.71 -6.48 -14.48
C ASP A 295 4.74 -5.36 -14.93
N ILE A 296 4.23 -5.51 -16.15
CA ILE A 296 3.25 -4.58 -16.75
C ILE A 296 1.93 -4.51 -15.97
N ALA A 297 1.62 -5.53 -15.17
CA ALA A 297 0.43 -5.56 -14.31
C ALA A 297 0.59 -4.78 -13.00
N LYS A 298 1.76 -4.13 -12.78
CA LYS A 298 2.05 -3.17 -11.69
C LYS A 298 1.71 -3.69 -10.28
N PRO A 299 2.46 -4.68 -9.75
CA PRO A 299 2.18 -5.28 -8.44
C PRO A 299 2.23 -4.30 -7.26
N PHE A 300 3.03 -3.23 -7.35
CA PHE A 300 3.14 -2.21 -6.28
C PHE A 300 1.98 -1.22 -6.24
N MET A 301 1.14 -1.19 -7.27
CA MET A 301 0.01 -0.28 -7.37
C MET A 301 -1.17 -0.81 -6.55
N ASN A 302 -1.72 0.01 -5.67
CA ASN A 302 -3.01 -0.29 -5.03
C ASN A 302 -4.16 0.07 -5.97
N LYS A 303 -4.56 -0.88 -6.82
CA LYS A 303 -5.59 -0.66 -7.85
C LYS A 303 -6.96 -0.30 -7.29
N THR A 304 -7.21 -0.53 -6.00
CA THR A 304 -8.49 -0.20 -5.38
C THR A 304 -8.72 1.30 -5.27
N ILE A 305 -7.65 2.10 -5.15
CA ILE A 305 -7.68 3.56 -4.96
C ILE A 305 -6.83 4.33 -5.97
N GLU A 306 -5.74 3.72 -6.50
CA GLU A 306 -4.88 4.36 -7.51
C GLU A 306 -5.35 4.06 -8.94
N GLY A 307 -6.08 2.95 -9.17
CA GLY A 307 -6.61 2.55 -10.47
C GLY A 307 -7.83 3.35 -10.85
N LEU A 308 -7.77 4.08 -11.97
CA LEU A 308 -8.91 4.78 -12.52
C LEU A 308 -9.46 4.04 -13.74
N TYR A 309 -10.73 3.70 -13.69
CA TYR A 309 -11.44 2.92 -14.70
C TYR A 309 -12.70 3.61 -15.15
N PRO A 310 -13.05 3.59 -16.44
CA PRO A 310 -14.41 3.92 -16.84
C PRO A 310 -15.39 2.97 -16.14
N PRO A 311 -16.40 3.48 -15.40
CA PRO A 311 -17.31 2.63 -14.63
C PRO A 311 -18.21 1.75 -15.52
N GLY A 312 -18.36 2.09 -16.79
CA GLY A 312 -19.24 1.39 -17.71
C GLY A 312 -20.66 1.30 -17.16
N SER A 313 -21.33 0.19 -17.42
CA SER A 313 -22.74 0.01 -17.03
C SER A 313 -23.02 0.05 -15.52
N THR A 314 -22.02 0.08 -14.63
CA THR A 314 -22.27 0.33 -13.19
C THR A 314 -22.72 1.76 -12.94
N PHE A 315 -22.33 2.71 -13.79
CA PHE A 315 -22.75 4.11 -13.74
C PHE A 315 -24.23 4.33 -14.08
N LYS A 316 -24.89 3.36 -14.69
CA LYS A 316 -26.34 3.41 -14.97
C LYS A 316 -27.19 3.57 -13.71
N ILE A 317 -26.65 3.20 -12.53
CA ILE A 317 -27.26 3.45 -11.23
C ILE A 317 -27.37 4.97 -10.97
N VAL A 318 -26.29 5.70 -11.22
CA VAL A 318 -26.25 7.17 -11.09
C VAL A 318 -27.26 7.82 -12.02
N VAL A 319 -27.27 7.41 -13.30
CA VAL A 319 -28.17 7.98 -14.31
C VAL A 319 -29.63 7.66 -13.99
N ALA A 320 -29.93 6.46 -13.49
CA ALA A 320 -31.28 6.07 -13.06
C ALA A 320 -31.78 6.95 -11.90
N LEU A 321 -30.96 7.14 -10.86
CA LEU A 321 -31.30 7.98 -9.72
C LEU A 321 -31.44 9.44 -10.13
N ALA A 322 -30.51 9.98 -10.92
CA ALA A 322 -30.60 11.33 -11.43
C ALA A 322 -31.91 11.59 -12.23
N GLY A 323 -32.31 10.64 -13.07
CA GLY A 323 -33.54 10.74 -13.84
C GLY A 323 -34.81 10.66 -13.01
N LEU A 324 -34.83 9.80 -11.98
CA LEU A 324 -35.97 9.68 -11.07
C LEU A 324 -36.08 10.87 -10.12
N GLU A 325 -34.96 11.34 -9.55
CA GLU A 325 -34.97 12.48 -8.61
C GLU A 325 -35.31 13.82 -9.29
N SER A 326 -34.84 14.00 -10.52
CA SER A 326 -35.22 15.20 -11.32
C SER A 326 -36.62 15.13 -11.90
N GLY A 327 -37.31 13.98 -11.82
CA GLY A 327 -38.62 13.80 -12.48
C GLY A 327 -38.56 13.70 -14.01
N ALA A 328 -37.35 13.65 -14.60
CA ALA A 328 -37.15 13.51 -16.04
C ALA A 328 -37.66 12.17 -16.60
N ILE A 329 -37.76 11.15 -15.74
CA ILE A 329 -38.33 9.85 -16.06
C ILE A 329 -39.27 9.35 -14.96
N THR A 330 -40.21 8.48 -15.35
CA THR A 330 -40.97 7.68 -14.43
C THR A 330 -40.52 6.21 -14.50
N PRO A 331 -40.60 5.42 -13.44
CA PRO A 331 -40.07 4.04 -13.42
C PRO A 331 -40.76 3.11 -14.44
N ASN A 332 -42.02 3.39 -14.79
CA ASN A 332 -42.82 2.58 -15.71
C ASN A 332 -42.77 3.07 -17.18
N GLU A 333 -42.08 4.18 -17.43
CA GLU A 333 -41.89 4.69 -18.79
C GLU A 333 -41.14 3.69 -19.65
N LYS A 334 -41.67 3.36 -20.81
CA LYS A 334 -41.09 2.36 -21.72
C LYS A 334 -40.38 3.02 -22.88
N ILE A 335 -39.12 2.69 -23.07
CA ILE A 335 -38.30 3.08 -24.22
C ILE A 335 -38.06 1.82 -25.09
N PHE A 336 -38.21 1.94 -26.40
CA PHE A 336 -37.96 0.84 -27.33
C PHE A 336 -36.50 0.78 -27.76
N CYS A 337 -35.89 -0.40 -27.58
CA CYS A 337 -34.52 -0.68 -27.98
C CYS A 337 -34.48 -1.65 -29.18
N PRO A 338 -34.23 -1.16 -30.38
CA PRO A 338 -34.09 -1.99 -31.60
C PRO A 338 -32.66 -2.55 -31.79
N GLY A 339 -31.74 -2.30 -30.82
CA GLY A 339 -30.31 -2.64 -30.92
C GLY A 339 -29.41 -1.46 -31.30
N TYR A 340 -29.98 -0.39 -31.78
CA TYR A 340 -29.29 0.87 -32.09
C TYR A 340 -30.21 2.07 -31.93
N TRP A 341 -29.60 3.26 -31.91
CA TRP A 341 -30.30 4.55 -31.89
C TRP A 341 -29.51 5.57 -32.70
N ASP A 342 -30.15 6.18 -33.69
CA ASP A 342 -29.57 7.24 -34.51
C ASP A 342 -29.87 8.58 -33.85
N TYR A 343 -28.82 9.39 -33.61
CA TYR A 343 -28.90 10.72 -33.08
C TYR A 343 -27.88 11.64 -33.75
N GLY A 344 -28.35 12.69 -34.44
CA GLY A 344 -27.51 13.47 -35.35
C GLY A 344 -26.88 12.60 -36.41
N ASP A 345 -25.60 12.79 -36.67
CA ASP A 345 -24.84 12.06 -37.69
C ASP A 345 -24.30 10.73 -37.20
N ARG A 346 -24.66 10.29 -35.98
CA ARG A 346 -24.05 9.13 -35.34
C ARG A 346 -25.06 8.08 -34.93
N ARG A 347 -24.70 6.82 -35.20
CA ARG A 347 -25.42 5.66 -34.71
C ARG A 347 -24.80 5.19 -33.40
N TYR A 348 -25.62 5.07 -32.35
CA TYR A 348 -25.28 4.54 -31.03
C TYR A 348 -25.82 3.12 -30.91
N HIS A 349 -24.95 2.15 -30.61
CA HIS A 349 -25.31 0.75 -30.55
C HIS A 349 -25.59 0.30 -29.13
N CYS A 350 -26.56 -0.60 -28.95
CA CYS A 350 -26.68 -1.39 -27.75
C CYS A 350 -25.69 -2.57 -27.82
N TRP A 351 -25.30 -3.09 -26.69
CA TRP A 351 -24.49 -4.31 -26.63
C TRP A 351 -25.25 -5.53 -27.17
N GLU A 352 -26.60 -5.55 -27.00
CA GLU A 352 -27.48 -6.55 -27.63
C GLU A 352 -27.89 -6.04 -29.01
N HIS A 353 -27.28 -6.61 -30.03
CA HIS A 353 -27.47 -6.17 -31.43
C HIS A 353 -28.89 -6.37 -31.96
N LYS A 354 -29.59 -7.40 -31.44
CA LYS A 354 -31.00 -7.67 -31.80
C LYS A 354 -31.99 -6.76 -31.10
N GLY A 355 -31.49 -5.97 -30.14
CA GLY A 355 -32.31 -5.10 -29.31
C GLY A 355 -32.99 -5.84 -28.14
N HIS A 356 -33.44 -5.06 -27.17
CA HIS A 356 -34.15 -5.54 -25.99
C HIS A 356 -35.69 -5.38 -26.10
N GLY A 357 -36.18 -4.74 -27.15
CA GLY A 357 -37.59 -4.40 -27.26
C GLY A 357 -38.01 -3.27 -26.33
N LYS A 358 -39.24 -3.31 -25.83
CA LYS A 358 -39.76 -2.28 -24.90
C LYS A 358 -39.23 -2.50 -23.49
N MET A 359 -38.43 -1.56 -22.97
CA MET A 359 -37.81 -1.60 -21.64
C MET A 359 -38.34 -0.48 -20.76
N ASP A 360 -38.78 -0.81 -19.56
CA ASP A 360 -38.91 0.11 -18.42
C ASP A 360 -37.58 0.21 -17.66
N LEU A 361 -37.51 1.01 -16.58
CA LEU A 361 -36.31 1.24 -15.83
C LEU A 361 -35.76 -0.10 -15.23
N VAL A 362 -36.63 -0.92 -14.65
CA VAL A 362 -36.23 -2.20 -14.03
C VAL A 362 -35.69 -3.16 -15.08
N GLY A 363 -36.37 -3.29 -16.22
CA GLY A 363 -35.90 -4.09 -17.36
C GLY A 363 -34.59 -3.56 -17.94
N ALA A 364 -34.46 -2.25 -18.06
CA ALA A 364 -33.25 -1.61 -18.57
C ALA A 364 -32.03 -1.82 -17.65
N LEU A 365 -32.20 -1.83 -16.32
CA LEU A 365 -31.15 -2.19 -15.37
C LEU A 365 -30.82 -3.68 -15.45
N LYS A 366 -31.85 -4.56 -15.46
CA LYS A 366 -31.72 -6.02 -15.56
C LYS A 366 -30.87 -6.46 -16.75
N HIS A 367 -31.23 -5.97 -17.92
CA HIS A 367 -30.60 -6.31 -19.20
C HIS A 367 -29.48 -5.34 -19.58
N SER A 368 -29.19 -4.34 -18.75
CA SER A 368 -28.18 -3.32 -19.02
C SER A 368 -28.35 -2.64 -20.38
N CYS A 369 -29.57 -2.25 -20.75
CA CYS A 369 -29.90 -1.68 -22.05
C CYS A 369 -29.24 -0.31 -22.26
N ASP A 370 -28.31 -0.19 -23.24
CA ASP A 370 -27.61 1.07 -23.50
C ASP A 370 -28.53 2.13 -24.09
N ILE A 371 -29.44 1.73 -25.00
CA ILE A 371 -30.35 2.67 -25.67
C ILE A 371 -31.26 3.38 -24.67
N TYR A 372 -31.77 2.69 -23.67
CA TYR A 372 -32.54 3.28 -22.60
C TYR A 372 -31.74 4.40 -21.91
N PHE A 373 -30.51 4.10 -21.51
CA PHE A 373 -29.66 5.02 -20.76
C PHE A 373 -29.08 6.15 -21.63
N TYR A 374 -28.85 5.95 -22.91
CA TYR A 374 -28.52 7.04 -23.85
C TYR A 374 -29.63 8.11 -23.92
N GLN A 375 -30.88 7.68 -24.07
CA GLN A 375 -32.00 8.58 -24.21
C GLN A 375 -32.31 9.34 -22.92
N ILE A 376 -32.31 8.66 -21.77
CA ILE A 376 -32.55 9.33 -20.50
C ILE A 376 -31.40 10.26 -20.10
N ALA A 377 -30.16 9.90 -20.36
CA ALA A 377 -29.02 10.78 -20.08
C ALA A 377 -29.10 12.10 -20.83
N LEU A 378 -29.54 12.07 -22.12
CA LEU A 378 -29.73 13.26 -22.91
C LEU A 378 -30.85 14.16 -22.36
N ARG A 379 -31.94 13.57 -21.84
CA ARG A 379 -33.04 14.31 -21.20
C ARG A 379 -32.61 14.96 -19.88
N ILE A 380 -31.85 14.24 -19.07
CA ILE A 380 -31.37 14.69 -17.75
C ILE A 380 -30.32 15.80 -17.90
N GLY A 381 -29.42 15.65 -18.88
CA GLY A 381 -28.25 16.50 -19.04
C GLY A 381 -27.07 16.11 -18.13
N ILE A 382 -25.87 16.56 -18.52
CA ILE A 382 -24.64 16.16 -17.83
C ILE A 382 -24.51 16.74 -16.41
N ASP A 383 -25.07 17.93 -16.19
CA ASP A 383 -24.92 18.66 -14.94
C ASP A 383 -25.64 17.91 -13.79
N ALA A 384 -26.90 17.50 -13.99
CA ALA A 384 -27.64 16.72 -12.99
C ALA A 384 -27.08 15.31 -12.82
N ILE A 385 -26.54 14.70 -13.87
CA ILE A 385 -25.82 13.42 -13.77
C ILE A 385 -24.55 13.58 -12.90
N LYS A 386 -23.79 14.65 -13.10
CA LYS A 386 -22.60 14.96 -12.30
C LYS A 386 -22.95 15.20 -10.83
N GLU A 387 -23.98 16.01 -10.55
CA GLU A 387 -24.44 16.27 -9.18
C GLU A 387 -24.82 14.98 -8.46
N MET A 388 -25.55 14.07 -9.12
CA MET A 388 -25.88 12.77 -8.55
C MET A 388 -24.63 11.90 -8.34
N ALA A 389 -23.67 11.92 -9.27
CA ALA A 389 -22.42 11.19 -9.13
C ALA A 389 -21.59 11.68 -7.93
N ILE A 390 -21.51 12.99 -7.72
CA ILE A 390 -20.87 13.61 -6.55
C ILE A 390 -21.61 13.19 -5.27
N LYS A 391 -22.93 13.31 -5.23
CA LYS A 391 -23.75 12.91 -4.09
C LYS A 391 -23.55 11.44 -3.72
N LEU A 392 -23.34 10.58 -4.70
CA LEU A 392 -23.04 9.16 -4.52
C LEU A 392 -21.56 8.87 -4.22
N GLY A 393 -20.69 9.90 -4.15
CA GLY A 393 -19.30 9.76 -3.67
C GLY A 393 -18.28 9.40 -4.74
N LEU A 394 -18.55 9.59 -6.02
CA LEU A 394 -17.67 9.15 -7.10
C LEU A 394 -16.50 10.10 -7.41
N THR A 395 -16.35 11.20 -6.69
CA THR A 395 -15.25 12.16 -6.88
C THR A 395 -14.35 12.31 -5.66
N GLU A 396 -14.81 11.80 -4.52
CA GLU A 396 -14.15 11.98 -3.23
C GLU A 396 -12.91 11.08 -3.12
N LYS A 397 -11.95 11.53 -2.33
CA LYS A 397 -10.83 10.74 -1.84
C LYS A 397 -11.10 10.37 -0.40
N TYR A 398 -11.05 9.09 -0.10
CA TYR A 398 -11.42 8.56 1.21
C TYR A 398 -10.24 8.09 2.04
N MET A 399 -9.13 7.76 1.38
CA MET A 399 -7.95 7.14 2.01
C MET A 399 -6.69 7.99 1.87
N ASP A 400 -6.76 9.20 1.32
CA ASP A 400 -5.58 10.04 1.03
C ASP A 400 -4.77 10.37 2.30
N ASP A 401 -5.46 10.49 3.44
CA ASP A 401 -4.85 10.72 4.75
C ASP A 401 -4.19 9.46 5.35
N ILE A 402 -4.57 8.27 4.90
CA ILE A 402 -4.15 6.98 5.47
C ILE A 402 -3.23 6.23 4.50
N LEU A 403 -3.64 6.15 3.24
CA LEU A 403 -2.90 5.50 2.16
C LEU A 403 -2.56 6.54 1.10
N SER A 404 -1.29 6.83 0.93
CA SER A 404 -0.83 7.77 -0.09
C SER A 404 -1.22 7.33 -1.51
N ARG A 405 -1.37 8.30 -2.44
CA ARG A 405 -1.65 8.12 -3.86
C ARG A 405 -3.10 7.78 -4.23
N GLU A 406 -4.07 8.03 -3.36
CA GLU A 406 -5.45 7.89 -3.81
C GLU A 406 -5.77 8.86 -4.96
N MET A 407 -6.37 8.33 -6.01
CA MET A 407 -6.83 9.11 -7.16
C MET A 407 -8.31 9.44 -7.02
N GLY A 408 -8.66 10.72 -7.06
CA GLY A 408 -10.05 11.15 -7.15
C GLY A 408 -10.67 10.75 -8.49
N GLY A 409 -11.97 10.45 -8.50
CA GLY A 409 -12.70 10.18 -9.72
C GLY A 409 -12.81 11.40 -10.63
N VAL A 410 -13.02 11.16 -11.90
CA VAL A 410 -13.27 12.22 -12.90
C VAL A 410 -14.73 12.21 -13.31
N MET A 411 -15.48 13.24 -12.91
CA MET A 411 -16.86 13.49 -13.36
C MET A 411 -16.86 14.75 -14.24
N PRO A 412 -16.75 14.56 -15.57
CA PRO A 412 -16.65 15.67 -16.51
C PRO A 412 -17.95 16.44 -16.63
N ASP A 413 -17.83 17.73 -16.88
CA ASP A 413 -18.88 18.63 -17.31
C ASP A 413 -18.40 19.51 -18.49
N ARG A 414 -19.20 20.49 -18.87
CA ARG A 414 -18.89 21.43 -19.96
C ARG A 414 -17.58 22.16 -19.69
N TYR A 415 -17.42 22.72 -18.49
CA TYR A 415 -16.22 23.45 -18.08
C TYR A 415 -14.98 22.55 -18.03
N TRP A 416 -15.14 21.36 -17.43
CA TRP A 416 -14.05 20.39 -17.35
C TRP A 416 -13.51 20.01 -18.73
N LYS A 417 -14.41 19.74 -19.69
CA LYS A 417 -14.01 19.34 -21.05
C LYS A 417 -13.30 20.47 -21.78
N GLU A 418 -13.83 21.70 -21.71
CA GLU A 418 -13.21 22.85 -22.35
C GLU A 418 -11.80 23.10 -21.79
N LYS A 419 -11.62 23.02 -20.45
CA LYS A 419 -10.36 23.24 -19.78
C LYS A 419 -9.33 22.12 -20.05
N ASN A 420 -9.73 20.85 -20.04
CA ASN A 420 -8.81 19.72 -20.06
C ASN A 420 -8.63 19.09 -21.44
N VAL A 421 -9.59 19.29 -22.36
CA VAL A 421 -9.58 18.68 -23.70
C VAL A 421 -9.50 19.75 -24.80
N GLY A 422 -9.89 21.00 -24.51
CA GLY A 422 -9.83 22.11 -25.46
C GLY A 422 -11.03 22.19 -26.43
N TYR A 423 -12.08 21.38 -26.22
CA TYR A 423 -13.28 21.35 -27.06
C TYR A 423 -14.55 21.52 -26.24
N ARG A 424 -15.58 22.14 -26.84
CA ARG A 424 -16.91 22.30 -26.23
C ARG A 424 -17.57 20.94 -26.00
N TRP A 425 -18.40 20.89 -24.97
CA TRP A 425 -19.29 19.75 -24.69
C TRP A 425 -20.37 19.63 -25.75
N VAL A 426 -20.59 18.42 -26.24
CA VAL A 426 -21.66 18.13 -27.21
C VAL A 426 -22.61 17.07 -26.67
N HIS A 427 -23.80 16.96 -27.25
CA HIS A 427 -24.78 15.94 -26.84
C HIS A 427 -24.23 14.51 -26.86
N GLY A 428 -23.34 14.21 -27.81
CA GLY A 428 -22.67 12.94 -27.91
C GLY A 428 -21.84 12.58 -26.66
N ASP A 429 -21.27 13.57 -25.98
CA ASP A 429 -20.55 13.35 -24.73
C ASP A 429 -21.52 12.96 -23.61
N THR A 430 -22.67 13.63 -23.50
CA THR A 430 -23.74 13.30 -22.55
C THR A 430 -24.27 11.89 -22.78
N ILE A 431 -24.55 11.53 -24.03
CA ILE A 431 -25.04 10.20 -24.43
C ILE A 431 -24.05 9.12 -23.96
N ILE A 432 -22.74 9.24 -24.26
CA ILE A 432 -21.73 8.29 -23.88
C ILE A 432 -21.54 8.25 -22.36
N SER A 433 -21.62 9.40 -21.69
CA SER A 433 -21.59 9.49 -20.22
C SER A 433 -22.74 8.73 -19.57
N GLY A 434 -23.90 8.64 -20.22
CA GLY A 434 -25.06 7.91 -19.76
C GLY A 434 -24.84 6.41 -19.53
N ILE A 435 -23.79 5.85 -20.10
CA ILE A 435 -23.40 4.45 -19.89
C ILE A 435 -22.03 4.30 -19.18
N GLY A 436 -21.54 5.39 -18.56
CA GLY A 436 -20.29 5.38 -17.79
C GLY A 436 -19.04 5.22 -18.64
N GLN A 437 -19.07 5.78 -19.86
CA GLN A 437 -17.94 5.79 -20.79
C GLN A 437 -17.50 7.24 -21.11
N GLY A 438 -16.55 7.41 -22.00
CA GLY A 438 -16.01 8.72 -22.35
C GLY A 438 -14.95 9.16 -21.35
N PHE A 439 -15.16 10.33 -20.73
CA PHE A 439 -14.19 10.93 -19.80
C PHE A 439 -14.42 10.56 -18.33
N ILE A 440 -15.48 9.81 -18.02
CA ILE A 440 -15.80 9.39 -16.65
C ILE A 440 -14.79 8.34 -16.20
N LEU A 441 -14.15 8.60 -15.05
CA LEU A 441 -13.22 7.67 -14.42
C LEU A 441 -13.54 7.55 -12.91
N THR A 442 -13.47 6.34 -12.40
CA THR A 442 -13.69 6.03 -10.98
C THR A 442 -12.69 4.98 -10.52
N ASN A 443 -12.42 4.92 -9.22
CA ASN A 443 -11.69 3.81 -8.62
C ASN A 443 -12.66 2.76 -8.02
N CYS A 444 -12.11 1.62 -7.59
CA CYS A 444 -12.92 0.52 -7.05
C CYS A 444 -13.61 0.89 -5.74
N LEU A 445 -12.93 1.64 -4.85
CA LEU A 445 -13.50 2.08 -3.58
C LEU A 445 -14.67 3.04 -3.78
N GLN A 446 -14.56 3.99 -4.70
CA GLN A 446 -15.64 4.90 -5.04
C GLN A 446 -16.89 4.17 -5.55
N LEU A 447 -16.73 3.14 -6.38
CA LEU A 447 -17.85 2.31 -6.82
C LEU A 447 -18.50 1.54 -5.67
N ALA A 448 -17.71 1.06 -4.70
CA ALA A 448 -18.25 0.45 -3.49
C ALA A 448 -19.04 1.45 -2.65
N VAL A 449 -18.51 2.67 -2.45
CA VAL A 449 -19.22 3.76 -1.74
C VAL A 449 -20.51 4.14 -2.44
N MET A 450 -20.48 4.31 -3.77
CA MET A 450 -21.68 4.56 -4.57
C MET A 450 -22.77 3.51 -4.29
N MET A 451 -22.40 2.23 -4.27
CA MET A 451 -23.37 1.15 -4.00
C MET A 451 -23.85 1.18 -2.55
N ALA A 452 -22.98 1.47 -1.57
CA ALA A 452 -23.37 1.60 -0.17
C ALA A 452 -24.37 2.75 0.03
N ARG A 453 -24.11 3.91 -0.56
CA ARG A 453 -25.02 5.08 -0.52
C ARG A 453 -26.34 4.78 -1.24
N THR A 454 -26.30 4.11 -2.40
CA THR A 454 -27.49 3.71 -3.15
C THR A 454 -28.36 2.69 -2.39
N SER A 455 -27.74 1.72 -1.71
CA SER A 455 -28.50 0.66 -1.04
C SER A 455 -29.03 1.04 0.32
N SER A 456 -28.46 2.05 0.98
CA SER A 456 -28.85 2.46 2.34
C SER A 456 -29.52 3.82 2.46
N ASN A 457 -29.45 4.67 1.42
CA ASN A 457 -29.83 6.09 1.49
C ASN A 457 -29.07 6.88 2.57
N LYS A 458 -27.83 6.48 2.90
CA LYS A 458 -26.99 7.13 3.89
C LYS A 458 -25.70 7.65 3.25
N ILE A 459 -25.12 8.70 3.81
CA ILE A 459 -23.81 9.25 3.41
C ILE A 459 -22.72 8.37 4.05
N VAL A 460 -22.62 7.12 3.58
CA VAL A 460 -21.61 6.18 4.08
C VAL A 460 -20.22 6.64 3.69
N ASN A 461 -19.33 6.78 4.67
CA ASN A 461 -17.92 7.10 4.50
C ASN A 461 -17.07 5.88 4.91
N PRO A 462 -16.19 5.39 4.03
CA PRO A 462 -15.37 4.22 4.33
C PRO A 462 -14.27 4.57 5.34
N ARG A 463 -13.94 3.61 6.21
CA ARG A 463 -12.85 3.73 7.17
C ARG A 463 -12.00 2.45 7.22
N LEU A 464 -10.71 2.63 7.43
CA LEU A 464 -9.74 1.53 7.49
C LEU A 464 -9.21 1.29 8.90
N ILE A 465 -9.28 2.28 9.78
CA ILE A 465 -8.83 2.22 11.17
C ILE A 465 -10.06 2.08 12.09
N ASP A 466 -9.96 1.15 13.03
CA ASP A 466 -10.95 0.96 14.09
C ASP A 466 -10.50 1.72 15.34
N ASP A 467 -11.06 2.89 15.52
CA ASP A 467 -10.85 3.77 16.68
C ASP A 467 -11.78 3.48 17.87
N GLY A 468 -12.60 2.42 17.76
CA GLY A 468 -13.60 2.05 18.77
C GLY A 468 -14.89 2.86 18.70
N VAL A 469 -14.99 3.85 17.81
CA VAL A 469 -16.19 4.68 17.63
C VAL A 469 -17.05 4.09 16.51
N THR A 470 -18.35 3.91 16.77
CA THR A 470 -19.32 3.53 15.74
C THR A 470 -19.83 4.80 15.05
N PRO A 471 -19.55 5.01 13.75
CA PRO A 471 -19.98 6.21 13.07
C PRO A 471 -21.51 6.24 12.88
N GLN A 472 -22.06 7.44 12.88
CA GLN A 472 -23.45 7.71 12.52
C GLN A 472 -23.46 8.40 11.15
N PHE A 473 -24.22 7.84 10.20
CA PHE A 473 -24.31 8.39 8.85
C PHE A 473 -25.61 9.15 8.64
N GLU A 474 -25.52 10.37 8.15
CA GLU A 474 -26.66 11.18 7.76
C GLU A 474 -27.40 10.55 6.57
N ASN A 475 -28.70 10.90 6.46
CA ASN A 475 -29.51 10.49 5.31
C ASN A 475 -29.02 11.19 4.04
N LEU A 476 -28.89 10.45 2.94
CA LEU A 476 -28.46 10.99 1.64
C LEU A 476 -29.51 11.93 1.01
N GLY A 477 -30.76 11.84 1.49
CA GLY A 477 -31.86 12.71 1.06
C GLY A 477 -32.42 12.38 -0.33
N LEU A 478 -32.31 11.12 -0.76
CA LEU A 478 -33.00 10.63 -1.94
C LEU A 478 -34.38 10.09 -1.55
N GLN A 479 -35.34 10.15 -2.50
CA GLN A 479 -36.68 9.61 -2.27
C GLN A 479 -36.64 8.08 -2.16
N GLU A 480 -37.11 7.52 -1.05
CA GLU A 480 -37.13 6.07 -0.79
C GLU A 480 -37.77 5.26 -1.92
N LYS A 481 -38.87 5.78 -2.51
CA LYS A 481 -39.52 5.12 -3.66
C LYS A 481 -38.57 4.94 -4.84
N ASN A 482 -37.71 5.94 -5.13
CA ASN A 482 -36.79 5.94 -6.25
C ASN A 482 -35.66 4.93 -6.00
N ILE A 483 -35.12 4.89 -4.78
CA ILE A 483 -34.14 3.89 -4.36
C ILE A 483 -34.71 2.47 -4.52
N LYS A 484 -35.93 2.21 -4.06
CA LYS A 484 -36.60 0.90 -4.19
C LYS A 484 -36.74 0.44 -5.64
N PHE A 485 -37.04 1.34 -6.56
CA PHE A 485 -37.07 0.99 -7.99
C PHE A 485 -35.70 0.59 -8.53
N VAL A 486 -34.64 1.34 -8.15
CA VAL A 486 -33.27 0.99 -8.55
C VAL A 486 -32.85 -0.34 -7.90
N GLN A 487 -33.07 -0.53 -6.61
CA GLN A 487 -32.79 -1.79 -5.92
C GLN A 487 -33.49 -2.98 -6.57
N LYS A 488 -34.79 -2.85 -6.93
CA LYS A 488 -35.53 -3.87 -7.67
C LYS A 488 -34.85 -4.22 -9.01
N GLY A 489 -34.38 -3.21 -9.76
CA GLY A 489 -33.62 -3.42 -10.99
C GLY A 489 -32.30 -4.18 -10.74
N LEU A 490 -31.57 -3.82 -9.66
CA LEU A 490 -30.32 -4.48 -9.27
C LEU A 490 -30.52 -5.93 -8.82
N GLU A 491 -31.64 -6.25 -8.17
CA GLU A 491 -32.00 -7.64 -7.83
C GLU A 491 -32.28 -8.47 -9.11
N GLU A 492 -33.00 -7.88 -10.07
CA GLU A 492 -33.33 -8.54 -11.33
C GLU A 492 -32.08 -8.89 -12.17
N VAL A 493 -30.96 -8.15 -12.03
CA VAL A 493 -29.66 -8.46 -12.68
C VAL A 493 -29.17 -9.86 -12.35
N LEU A 494 -29.43 -10.35 -11.12
CA LEU A 494 -28.99 -11.68 -10.66
C LEU A 494 -30.06 -12.76 -10.81
N LYS A 495 -31.28 -12.42 -11.27
CA LYS A 495 -32.33 -13.42 -11.58
C LYS A 495 -32.19 -13.96 -13.00
N LYS A 496 -32.95 -15.01 -13.31
CA LYS A 496 -32.98 -15.64 -14.65
C LYS A 496 -33.14 -14.57 -15.76
N GLY A 497 -32.27 -14.64 -16.74
CA GLY A 497 -32.21 -13.69 -17.86
C GLY A 497 -31.50 -12.35 -17.54
N GLY A 498 -31.08 -12.09 -16.31
CA GLY A 498 -30.26 -10.94 -15.98
C GLY A 498 -28.78 -11.14 -16.32
N THR A 499 -28.03 -10.02 -16.43
CA THR A 499 -26.62 -10.02 -16.91
C THR A 499 -25.64 -10.71 -15.94
N ALA A 500 -26.03 -10.96 -14.67
CA ALA A 500 -25.24 -11.70 -13.69
C ALA A 500 -25.97 -12.93 -13.12
N ALA A 501 -26.95 -13.51 -13.83
CA ALA A 501 -27.75 -14.64 -13.35
C ALA A 501 -26.88 -15.83 -12.88
N GLY A 502 -25.77 -16.11 -13.57
CA GLY A 502 -24.82 -17.18 -13.22
C GLY A 502 -23.99 -16.92 -11.95
N SER A 503 -24.11 -15.72 -11.36
CA SER A 503 -23.45 -15.32 -10.12
C SER A 503 -24.43 -15.07 -8.97
N ALA A 504 -25.69 -15.48 -9.12
CA ALA A 504 -26.71 -15.39 -8.10
C ALA A 504 -26.31 -16.19 -6.85
N ILE A 505 -26.64 -15.68 -5.69
CA ILE A 505 -26.43 -16.34 -4.40
C ILE A 505 -27.75 -16.44 -3.62
N ASN A 506 -27.83 -17.49 -2.81
CA ASN A 506 -28.83 -17.64 -1.78
C ASN A 506 -28.16 -18.35 -0.59
N VAL A 507 -27.91 -17.62 0.48
CA VAL A 507 -27.31 -18.13 1.72
C VAL A 507 -28.31 -17.89 2.83
N ASN A 508 -28.95 -18.93 3.31
CA ASN A 508 -29.98 -18.88 4.35
C ASN A 508 -31.10 -17.85 4.03
N GLY A 509 -31.58 -17.83 2.78
CA GLY A 509 -32.58 -16.89 2.30
C GLY A 509 -32.05 -15.51 1.88
N LYS A 510 -30.82 -15.16 2.27
CA LYS A 510 -30.18 -13.88 1.91
C LYS A 510 -29.71 -13.90 0.46
N ARG A 511 -30.14 -12.91 -0.29
CA ARG A 511 -29.83 -12.76 -1.71
C ARG A 511 -29.01 -11.49 -1.95
N MET A 512 -28.35 -11.40 -3.11
CA MET A 512 -27.56 -10.26 -3.54
C MET A 512 -28.25 -9.52 -4.68
N GLY A 513 -28.17 -8.19 -4.66
CA GLY A 513 -28.46 -7.30 -5.79
C GLY A 513 -27.16 -6.70 -6.31
N GLY A 514 -27.11 -6.31 -7.58
CA GLY A 514 -25.89 -5.70 -8.12
C GLY A 514 -25.95 -5.31 -9.58
N LYS A 515 -24.84 -4.81 -10.11
CA LYS A 515 -24.72 -4.35 -11.49
C LYS A 515 -23.39 -4.80 -12.10
N THR A 516 -23.46 -5.39 -13.27
CA THR A 516 -22.31 -5.69 -14.14
C THR A 516 -21.88 -4.44 -14.89
N GLY A 517 -20.57 -4.32 -15.14
CA GLY A 517 -19.98 -3.30 -16.00
C GLY A 517 -18.93 -3.91 -16.91
N THR A 518 -18.84 -3.41 -18.13
CA THR A 518 -17.73 -3.68 -19.05
C THR A 518 -17.13 -2.34 -19.44
N SER A 519 -15.86 -2.12 -19.11
CA SER A 519 -15.14 -0.90 -19.40
C SER A 519 -14.31 -1.07 -20.66
N GLN A 520 -14.60 -0.27 -21.67
CA GLN A 520 -13.83 -0.28 -22.91
C GLN A 520 -12.47 0.38 -22.69
N VAL A 521 -11.40 -0.32 -23.06
CA VAL A 521 -10.02 0.18 -22.95
C VAL A 521 -9.59 0.93 -24.21
N ARG A 522 -10.22 0.63 -25.35
CA ARG A 522 -9.91 1.23 -26.64
C ARG A 522 -11.16 1.72 -27.37
N SER A 523 -10.99 2.71 -28.23
CA SER A 523 -12.02 3.10 -29.18
C SER A 523 -12.07 2.12 -30.37
N ILE A 524 -13.28 1.83 -30.86
CA ILE A 524 -13.51 0.99 -32.04
C ILE A 524 -13.79 1.94 -33.21
N SER A 525 -12.92 1.94 -34.22
CA SER A 525 -13.08 2.80 -35.41
C SER A 525 -14.24 2.34 -36.31
N LYS A 526 -14.75 3.27 -37.14
CA LYS A 526 -15.81 2.94 -38.12
C LYS A 526 -15.35 1.82 -39.08
N LYS A 527 -14.12 1.90 -39.59
CA LYS A 527 -13.51 0.88 -40.45
C LYS A 527 -13.43 -0.51 -39.78
N GLU A 528 -13.13 -0.55 -38.47
CA GLU A 528 -13.10 -1.81 -37.72
C GLU A 528 -14.52 -2.39 -37.56
N ARG A 529 -15.52 -1.55 -37.34
CA ARG A 529 -16.92 -2.00 -37.28
C ARG A 529 -17.40 -2.59 -38.60
N GLU A 530 -17.00 -2.00 -39.71
CA GLU A 530 -17.33 -2.48 -41.06
C GLU A 530 -16.64 -3.81 -41.44
N LYS A 531 -15.38 -4.02 -40.95
CA LYS A 531 -14.60 -5.24 -41.18
C LYS A 531 -14.85 -6.37 -40.18
N GLY A 532 -15.58 -6.10 -39.11
CA GLY A 532 -15.75 -6.97 -37.94
C GLY A 532 -14.85 -6.56 -36.79
N VAL A 533 -15.48 -6.37 -35.62
CA VAL A 533 -14.76 -5.99 -34.39
C VAL A 533 -13.98 -7.19 -33.88
N LEU A 534 -12.69 -6.98 -33.57
CA LEU A 534 -11.84 -8.02 -32.99
C LEU A 534 -12.41 -8.48 -31.64
N THR A 535 -12.45 -9.79 -31.44
CA THR A 535 -12.84 -10.37 -30.14
C THR A 535 -11.76 -10.13 -29.08
N ASN A 536 -12.11 -10.22 -27.80
CA ASN A 536 -11.14 -10.02 -26.72
C ASN A 536 -9.98 -11.04 -26.78
N GLU A 537 -10.24 -12.26 -27.27
CA GLU A 537 -9.23 -13.32 -27.42
C GLU A 537 -8.21 -12.96 -28.50
N GLN A 538 -8.63 -12.26 -29.56
CA GLN A 538 -7.75 -11.80 -30.65
C GLN A 538 -6.91 -10.58 -30.26
N LEU A 539 -7.28 -9.87 -29.18
CA LEU A 539 -6.56 -8.70 -28.70
C LEU A 539 -5.41 -9.07 -27.76
N LYS A 540 -4.33 -8.28 -27.79
CA LYS A 540 -3.30 -8.31 -26.75
C LYS A 540 -3.96 -8.06 -25.39
N TRP A 541 -3.46 -8.71 -24.34
CA TRP A 541 -4.03 -8.61 -22.99
C TRP A 541 -4.34 -7.16 -22.58
N SER A 542 -3.39 -6.24 -22.72
CA SER A 542 -3.54 -4.83 -22.34
C SER A 542 -4.59 -4.04 -23.11
N MET A 543 -5.14 -4.59 -24.20
CA MET A 543 -6.17 -3.95 -25.03
C MET A 543 -7.58 -4.51 -24.80
N ARG A 544 -7.69 -5.55 -23.99
CA ARG A 544 -8.98 -6.18 -23.67
C ARG A 544 -9.78 -5.32 -22.70
N ASN A 545 -11.08 -5.44 -22.73
CA ASN A 545 -11.96 -4.69 -21.83
C ASN A 545 -11.77 -5.15 -20.37
N HIS A 546 -11.99 -4.24 -19.42
CA HIS A 546 -12.11 -4.61 -18.00
C HIS A 546 -13.50 -5.14 -17.69
N GLY A 547 -13.58 -6.10 -16.76
CA GLY A 547 -14.83 -6.58 -16.19
C GLY A 547 -15.06 -5.98 -14.82
N LEU A 548 -16.25 -5.44 -14.57
CA LEU A 548 -16.63 -4.82 -13.31
C LEU A 548 -17.90 -5.48 -12.77
N PHE A 549 -17.98 -5.57 -11.47
CA PHE A 549 -19.22 -5.87 -10.76
C PHE A 549 -19.25 -5.13 -9.44
N VAL A 550 -20.39 -4.52 -9.14
CA VAL A 550 -20.66 -3.94 -7.83
C VAL A 550 -22.02 -4.45 -7.33
N GLY A 551 -22.08 -4.90 -6.08
CA GLY A 551 -23.30 -5.45 -5.51
C GLY A 551 -23.38 -5.29 -4.00
N TYR A 552 -24.56 -5.54 -3.47
CA TYR A 552 -24.86 -5.48 -2.04
C TYR A 552 -25.69 -6.67 -1.59
N ALA A 553 -25.60 -7.02 -0.35
CA ALA A 553 -26.40 -8.09 0.27
C ALA A 553 -26.55 -7.86 1.80
N PRO A 554 -27.61 -8.41 2.42
CA PRO A 554 -28.82 -8.97 1.80
C PRO A 554 -29.65 -7.93 1.05
N THR A 555 -30.52 -8.36 0.12
CA THR A 555 -31.36 -7.42 -0.66
C THR A 555 -32.45 -6.75 0.17
N ASP A 556 -33.00 -7.43 1.15
CA ASP A 556 -34.05 -6.96 2.05
C ASP A 556 -33.54 -6.03 3.14
N LYS A 557 -32.33 -6.27 3.65
CA LYS A 557 -31.66 -5.44 4.65
C LYS A 557 -30.19 -5.29 4.28
N PRO A 558 -29.86 -4.35 3.40
CA PRO A 558 -28.49 -4.16 2.93
C PRO A 558 -27.50 -3.95 4.07
N LYS A 559 -26.45 -4.78 4.11
CA LYS A 559 -25.40 -4.72 5.13
C LYS A 559 -24.01 -4.67 4.55
N TYR A 560 -23.74 -5.45 3.50
CA TYR A 560 -22.43 -5.52 2.89
C TYR A 560 -22.47 -5.08 1.43
N VAL A 561 -21.41 -4.43 1.00
CA VAL A 561 -21.14 -4.11 -0.40
C VAL A 561 -19.88 -4.82 -0.83
N VAL A 562 -19.88 -5.31 -2.07
CA VAL A 562 -18.69 -5.82 -2.74
C VAL A 562 -18.53 -5.13 -4.09
N CYS A 563 -17.35 -4.61 -4.37
CA CYS A 563 -16.95 -4.13 -5.69
C CYS A 563 -15.73 -4.93 -6.17
N VAL A 564 -15.78 -5.42 -7.40
CA VAL A 564 -14.67 -6.15 -8.03
C VAL A 564 -14.43 -5.62 -9.42
N ILE A 565 -13.17 -5.36 -9.73
CA ILE A 565 -12.68 -5.00 -11.07
C ILE A 565 -11.64 -6.05 -11.46
N THR A 566 -11.85 -6.71 -12.61
CA THR A 566 -10.89 -7.63 -13.22
C THR A 566 -10.35 -6.99 -14.49
N GLU A 567 -9.03 -6.70 -14.50
CA GLU A 567 -8.42 -5.98 -15.61
C GLU A 567 -8.23 -6.90 -16.83
N HIS A 568 -8.61 -6.37 -18.01
CA HIS A 568 -8.32 -6.98 -19.32
C HIS A 568 -8.81 -8.42 -19.51
N VAL A 569 -9.95 -8.75 -18.90
CA VAL A 569 -10.57 -10.11 -19.00
C VAL A 569 -11.64 -10.23 -20.09
N GLY A 570 -12.05 -9.10 -20.67
CA GLY A 570 -13.00 -9.07 -21.80
C GLY A 570 -14.47 -9.01 -21.40
N SER A 571 -14.87 -9.51 -20.24
CA SER A 571 -16.27 -9.52 -19.79
C SER A 571 -16.39 -9.29 -18.29
N SER A 572 -17.60 -8.97 -17.81
CA SER A 572 -17.91 -8.77 -16.38
C SER A 572 -18.12 -10.06 -15.59
N THR A 573 -18.23 -11.20 -16.25
CA THR A 573 -18.51 -12.50 -15.60
C THR A 573 -17.48 -12.89 -14.55
N PRO A 574 -16.15 -12.75 -14.77
CA PRO A 574 -15.14 -13.03 -13.76
C PRO A 574 -15.30 -12.16 -12.50
N ALA A 575 -15.54 -10.86 -12.67
CA ALA A 575 -15.75 -9.95 -11.54
C ALA A 575 -17.01 -10.32 -10.73
N ALA A 576 -18.12 -10.63 -11.39
CA ALA A 576 -19.35 -11.06 -10.74
C ALA A 576 -19.20 -12.39 -9.98
N ARG A 577 -18.47 -13.37 -10.52
CA ARG A 577 -18.17 -14.64 -9.84
C ARG A 577 -17.28 -14.45 -8.62
N THR A 578 -16.25 -13.63 -8.72
CA THR A 578 -15.38 -13.26 -7.59
C THR A 578 -16.21 -12.60 -6.48
N ALA A 579 -17.01 -11.59 -6.81
CA ALA A 579 -17.90 -10.92 -5.86
C ALA A 579 -18.88 -11.89 -5.18
N SER A 580 -19.47 -12.80 -5.95
CA SER A 580 -20.38 -13.84 -5.45
C SER A 580 -19.70 -14.78 -4.45
N LYS A 581 -18.46 -15.21 -4.71
CA LYS A 581 -17.67 -16.05 -3.81
C LYS A 581 -17.43 -15.35 -2.46
N VAL A 582 -17.01 -14.09 -2.49
CA VAL A 582 -16.74 -13.30 -1.30
C VAL A 582 -18.02 -13.02 -0.51
N MET A 583 -19.10 -12.63 -1.21
CA MET A 583 -20.39 -12.35 -0.56
C MET A 583 -21.00 -13.60 0.11
N LYS A 584 -20.81 -14.77 -0.47
CA LYS A 584 -21.23 -16.04 0.16
C LYS A 584 -20.52 -16.27 1.49
N GLU A 585 -19.23 -15.96 1.59
CA GLU A 585 -18.49 -16.09 2.83
C GLU A 585 -18.97 -15.10 3.90
N LEU A 586 -19.24 -13.85 3.51
CA LEU A 586 -19.77 -12.82 4.40
C LEU A 586 -21.16 -13.13 4.99
N LEU A 587 -21.96 -13.90 4.27
CA LEU A 587 -23.36 -14.19 4.64
C LEU A 587 -23.54 -15.50 5.42
N LYS A 588 -22.49 -16.31 5.54
CA LYS A 588 -22.49 -17.49 6.43
C LYS A 588 -22.65 -17.07 7.88
#